data_f7fc49aef6628e05bcb918e9fc60ca6e
#
_entry.id   f7fc49aef6628e05bcb918e9fc60ca6e
#
_cell.length_a   1.000
_cell.length_b   1.000
_cell.length_c   1.000
_cell.angle_alpha   90.00
_cell.angle_beta   90.00
_cell.angle_gamma   90.00
#
_symmetry.space_group_name_H-M   'P 1'
#
loop_
_entity.id
_entity.type
_entity.pdbx_description
1 polymer ?
#
loop_
_entity_poly.entity_id
_entity_poly.type
_entity_poly.pdbx_seq_one_letter_code
_entity_poly.pdbx_strand_id
1 'polypeptide(L)'
;MGLFGTNYNKEGKGVSKDEREKRRIFAFFDEYGRKFGALIKANILYFLTILPTIAGVILTGSEYKVAGIVLLIIGLFTFGPLTSAFTYIIRNYVMQSHVFLFSDFKEQFKINYKISLPLGIIDIIFPMVLIIAFKYYLNIGGMVAVIAGGIVLFAAVIFLIINFYAYPMIVTFNLKLRHILKNALLFAIVKFPVNLFILIIDGAIIYYFAMQFLSFNRLGFIISLVGFSLFALSFVAFVTVFTVWKYIEDAMIEEDEEEESVFKDSI
;
A
#
# COMPACT_ATOMS: atom_id res chain seq x y z
N MET A 1 -48.57 -1.12 44.35
CA MET A 1 -48.41 -0.47 43.01
C MET A 1 -47.15 0.37 43.06
N GLY A 2 -46.04 -0.15 42.53
CA GLY A 2 -44.77 0.55 42.54
C GLY A 2 -44.69 1.54 41.38
N LEU A 3 -44.47 2.81 41.67
CA LEU A 3 -44.40 3.92 40.73
C LEU A 3 -43.15 3.88 39.80
N PHE A 4 -42.31 2.83 39.88
CA PHE A 4 -41.08 2.67 39.07
C PHE A 4 -40.97 1.25 38.49
N GLY A 5 -42.05 0.73 37.90
CA GLY A 5 -42.02 -0.51 37.16
C GLY A 5 -41.28 -0.30 35.80
N THR A 6 -39.98 -0.36 35.80
CA THR A 6 -39.21 -0.53 34.56
C THR A 6 -39.51 -1.92 34.00
N ASN A 7 -40.23 -1.95 32.89
CA ASN A 7 -40.56 -3.19 32.19
C ASN A 7 -39.32 -3.67 31.45
N TYR A 8 -38.52 -4.53 32.11
CA TYR A 8 -37.28 -5.11 31.53
C TYR A 8 -37.52 -6.03 30.33
N ASN A 9 -38.80 -6.39 30.04
CA ASN A 9 -39.15 -7.19 28.87
C ASN A 9 -39.55 -6.34 27.65
N LYS A 10 -39.46 -5.01 27.73
CA LYS A 10 -39.62 -4.17 26.55
C LYS A 10 -38.33 -4.29 25.72
N GLU A 11 -38.45 -4.93 24.55
CA GLU A 11 -37.39 -4.91 23.55
C GLU A 11 -36.92 -3.46 23.38
N GLY A 12 -35.67 -3.17 23.70
CA GLY A 12 -35.07 -1.90 23.42
C GLY A 12 -35.22 -1.63 21.92
N LYS A 13 -35.23 -0.37 21.49
CA LYS A 13 -35.11 -0.02 20.09
C LYS A 13 -33.80 -0.63 19.61
N GLY A 14 -33.86 -1.89 19.17
CA GLY A 14 -32.74 -2.57 18.56
C GLY A 14 -32.26 -1.71 17.40
N VAL A 15 -30.96 -1.63 17.23
CA VAL A 15 -30.37 -1.10 16.00
C VAL A 15 -30.99 -1.88 14.86
N SER A 16 -31.73 -1.20 13.96
CA SER A 16 -32.36 -1.87 12.83
C SER A 16 -31.30 -2.63 12.05
N LYS A 17 -31.51 -3.92 11.77
CA LYS A 17 -30.63 -4.71 10.88
C LYS A 17 -30.49 -4.11 9.47
N ASP A 18 -31.34 -3.17 9.11
CA ASP A 18 -31.28 -2.33 7.90
C ASP A 18 -30.48 -1.06 8.10
N GLU A 19 -29.28 -1.11 8.67
CA GLU A 19 -28.30 -0.09 8.35
C GLU A 19 -27.99 -0.24 6.86
N ARG A 20 -28.57 0.66 6.03
CA ARG A 20 -28.21 0.80 4.61
C ARG A 20 -26.69 0.79 4.54
N GLU A 21 -26.13 -0.14 3.77
CA GLU A 21 -24.68 -0.18 3.54
C GLU A 21 -24.19 1.23 3.25
N LYS A 22 -23.38 1.76 4.14
CA LYS A 22 -22.82 3.11 3.98
C LYS A 22 -22.13 3.15 2.63
N ARG A 23 -22.44 4.16 1.81
CA ARG A 23 -21.73 4.34 0.54
C ARG A 23 -20.23 4.23 0.83
N ARG A 24 -19.50 3.46 0.06
CA ARG A 24 -18.10 3.09 0.29
C ARG A 24 -17.18 4.27 0.65
N ILE A 25 -17.45 5.46 0.07
CA ILE A 25 -16.72 6.70 0.38
C ILE A 25 -16.92 7.12 1.85
N PHE A 26 -18.13 7.03 2.37
CA PHE A 26 -18.40 7.37 3.78
C PHE A 26 -17.80 6.34 4.74
N ALA A 27 -17.82 5.05 4.36
CA ALA A 27 -17.15 3.99 5.11
C ALA A 27 -15.63 4.23 5.19
N PHE A 28 -15.00 4.66 4.09
CA PHE A 28 -13.59 5.03 4.06
C PHE A 28 -13.25 6.12 5.08
N PHE A 29 -13.97 7.25 5.07
CA PHE A 29 -13.69 8.36 6.00
C PHE A 29 -13.99 7.99 7.46
N ASP A 30 -14.99 7.18 7.71
CA ASP A 30 -15.34 6.69 9.05
C ASP A 30 -14.24 5.79 9.62
N GLU A 31 -13.74 4.84 8.81
CA GLU A 31 -12.68 3.91 9.22
C GLU A 31 -11.34 4.61 9.36
N TYR A 32 -11.00 5.46 8.40
CA TYR A 32 -9.78 6.27 8.44
C TYR A 32 -9.76 7.18 9.67
N GLY A 33 -10.88 7.87 9.96
CA GLY A 33 -11.01 8.75 11.12
C GLY A 33 -10.87 8.00 12.44
N ARG A 34 -11.52 6.83 12.56
CA ARG A 34 -11.42 5.99 13.78
C ARG A 34 -10.01 5.48 14.04
N LYS A 35 -9.23 5.21 12.99
CA LYS A 35 -7.86 4.67 13.06
C LYS A 35 -6.78 5.74 12.92
N PHE A 36 -7.15 7.03 12.80
CA PHE A 36 -6.22 8.12 12.47
C PHE A 36 -4.96 8.16 13.35
N GLY A 37 -5.12 8.11 14.68
CA GLY A 37 -3.98 8.11 15.59
C GLY A 37 -3.10 6.85 15.48
N ALA A 38 -3.69 5.70 15.16
CA ALA A 38 -2.96 4.46 14.92
C ALA A 38 -2.21 4.50 13.58
N LEU A 39 -2.82 5.09 12.55
CA LEU A 39 -2.20 5.30 11.24
C LEU A 39 -0.99 6.25 11.31
N ILE A 40 -1.06 7.32 12.10
CA ILE A 40 0.11 8.19 12.36
C ILE A 40 1.26 7.40 12.97
N LYS A 41 0.98 6.60 14.00
CA LYS A 41 2.02 5.76 14.64
C LYS A 41 2.64 4.75 13.67
N ALA A 42 1.81 4.10 12.86
CA ALA A 42 2.27 3.18 11.82
C ALA A 42 3.10 3.90 10.76
N ASN A 43 2.69 5.10 10.35
CA ASN A 43 3.42 5.93 9.40
C ASN A 43 4.80 6.31 9.91
N ILE A 44 4.90 6.80 11.16
CA ILE A 44 6.17 7.16 11.79
C ILE A 44 7.10 5.94 11.83
N LEU A 45 6.59 4.79 12.27
CA LEU A 45 7.38 3.57 12.35
C LEU A 45 7.92 3.18 10.96
N TYR A 46 7.06 3.13 9.96
CA TYR A 46 7.47 2.77 8.60
C TYR A 46 8.43 3.79 8.00
N PHE A 47 8.14 5.09 8.12
CA PHE A 47 9.01 6.15 7.64
C PHE A 47 10.42 6.05 8.21
N LEU A 48 10.56 5.88 9.53
CA LEU A 48 11.87 5.72 10.19
C LEU A 48 12.63 4.48 9.68
N THR A 49 11.91 3.39 9.40
CA THR A 49 12.56 2.15 8.94
C THR A 49 13.01 2.22 7.48
N ILE A 50 12.36 3.00 6.63
CA ILE A 50 12.76 3.19 5.21
C ILE A 50 13.71 4.37 5.00
N LEU A 51 13.97 5.20 6.01
CA LEU A 51 14.91 6.34 5.91
C LEU A 51 16.29 5.96 5.33
N PRO A 52 16.92 4.83 5.71
CA PRO A 52 18.18 4.43 5.11
C PRO A 52 18.08 4.25 3.58
N THR A 53 16.98 3.68 3.09
CA THR A 53 16.74 3.50 1.64
C THR A 53 16.61 4.84 0.94
N ILE A 54 15.79 5.75 1.50
CA ILE A 54 15.60 7.10 0.95
C ILE A 54 16.91 7.88 0.93
N ALA A 55 17.64 7.88 2.05
CA ALA A 55 18.94 8.53 2.15
C ALA A 55 19.94 7.92 1.16
N GLY A 56 19.92 6.59 0.99
CA GLY A 56 20.75 5.89 0.02
C GLY A 56 20.53 6.41 -1.40
N VAL A 57 19.26 6.50 -1.84
CA VAL A 57 18.91 7.02 -3.18
C VAL A 57 19.40 8.48 -3.36
N ILE A 58 19.18 9.35 -2.37
CA ILE A 58 19.56 10.76 -2.44
C ILE A 58 21.09 10.92 -2.48
N LEU A 59 21.81 10.23 -1.59
CA LEU A 59 23.24 10.37 -1.43
C LEU A 59 24.06 9.77 -2.60
N THR A 60 23.52 8.81 -3.35
CA THR A 60 24.18 8.27 -4.54
C THR A 60 24.40 9.34 -5.63
N GLY A 61 23.54 10.37 -5.66
CA GLY A 61 23.67 11.52 -6.56
C GLY A 61 24.56 12.67 -6.03
N SER A 62 25.13 12.55 -4.82
CA SER A 62 25.89 13.59 -4.14
C SER A 62 27.41 13.27 -4.04
N GLU A 63 28.15 14.12 -3.34
CA GLU A 63 29.56 13.87 -3.00
C GLU A 63 29.74 12.65 -2.07
N TYR A 64 28.69 12.28 -1.33
CA TYR A 64 28.69 11.16 -0.39
C TYR A 64 28.28 9.81 -1.04
N LYS A 65 28.63 9.60 -2.31
CA LYS A 65 28.23 8.42 -3.11
C LYS A 65 28.48 7.10 -2.42
N VAL A 66 29.62 6.94 -1.75
CA VAL A 66 29.98 5.66 -1.07
C VAL A 66 29.02 5.39 0.07
N ALA A 67 28.73 6.37 0.91
CA ALA A 67 27.73 6.24 1.98
C ALA A 67 26.34 5.96 1.40
N GLY A 68 25.97 6.64 0.30
CA GLY A 68 24.73 6.41 -0.43
C GLY A 68 24.60 4.97 -0.90
N ILE A 69 25.63 4.42 -1.52
CA ILE A 69 25.64 3.02 -2.00
C ILE A 69 25.47 2.03 -0.83
N VAL A 70 26.16 2.23 0.29
CA VAL A 70 26.04 1.37 1.47
C VAL A 70 24.60 1.38 2.01
N LEU A 71 23.99 2.56 2.15
CA LEU A 71 22.61 2.70 2.61
C LEU A 71 21.61 2.11 1.61
N LEU A 72 21.87 2.25 0.31
CA LEU A 72 21.03 1.65 -0.73
C LEU A 72 21.10 0.12 -0.71
N ILE A 73 22.27 -0.45 -0.46
CA ILE A 73 22.42 -1.91 -0.30
C ILE A 73 21.61 -2.39 0.92
N ILE A 74 21.68 -1.69 2.05
CA ILE A 74 20.83 -1.99 3.21
C ILE A 74 19.35 -1.93 2.81
N GLY A 75 18.96 -0.89 2.07
CA GLY A 75 17.61 -0.73 1.54
C GLY A 75 17.18 -1.89 0.66
N LEU A 76 18.01 -2.36 -0.26
CA LEU A 76 17.71 -3.51 -1.13
C LEU A 76 17.31 -4.76 -0.36
N PHE A 77 17.93 -4.99 0.79
CA PHE A 77 17.63 -6.17 1.63
C PHE A 77 16.49 -5.96 2.62
N THR A 78 16.07 -4.73 2.87
CA THR A 78 15.07 -4.43 3.92
C THR A 78 13.79 -3.84 3.39
N PHE A 79 13.79 -3.14 2.27
CA PHE A 79 12.63 -2.39 1.76
C PHE A 79 11.38 -3.28 1.56
N GLY A 80 11.49 -4.38 0.83
CA GLY A 80 10.38 -5.30 0.60
C GLY A 80 9.79 -5.88 1.89
N PRO A 81 10.60 -6.48 2.78
CA PRO A 81 10.14 -6.96 4.08
C PRO A 81 9.51 -5.87 4.97
N LEU A 82 10.05 -4.65 4.99
CA LEU A 82 9.47 -3.52 5.74
C LEU A 82 8.13 -3.10 5.15
N THR A 83 8.03 -3.02 3.82
CA THR A 83 6.78 -2.69 3.12
C THR A 83 5.70 -3.75 3.36
N SER A 84 6.06 -5.03 3.34
CA SER A 84 5.11 -6.11 3.65
C SER A 84 4.61 -6.03 5.09
N ALA A 85 5.50 -5.79 6.06
CA ALA A 85 5.12 -5.62 7.46
C ALA A 85 4.18 -4.41 7.66
N PHE A 86 4.48 -3.30 7.01
CA PHE A 86 3.62 -2.11 7.00
C PHE A 86 2.25 -2.39 6.37
N THR A 87 2.23 -3.06 5.22
CA THR A 87 0.98 -3.44 4.52
C THR A 87 0.11 -4.35 5.38
N TYR A 88 0.69 -5.29 6.13
CA TYR A 88 -0.05 -6.10 7.10
C TYR A 88 -0.76 -5.24 8.15
N ILE A 89 -0.08 -4.27 8.73
CA ILE A 89 -0.66 -3.35 9.71
C ILE A 89 -1.83 -2.57 9.11
N ILE A 90 -1.63 -1.99 7.91
CA ILE A 90 -2.67 -1.21 7.22
C ILE A 90 -3.86 -2.09 6.85
N ARG A 91 -3.63 -3.32 6.31
CA ARG A 91 -4.69 -4.27 5.98
C ARG A 91 -5.54 -4.59 7.21
N ASN A 92 -4.91 -4.88 8.35
CA ASN A 92 -5.64 -5.19 9.57
C ASN A 92 -6.43 -3.98 10.11
N TYR A 93 -5.95 -2.74 9.90
CA TYR A 93 -6.74 -1.56 10.21
C TYR A 93 -7.96 -1.42 9.29
N VAL A 94 -7.83 -1.72 7.99
CA VAL A 94 -8.95 -1.76 7.04
C VAL A 94 -9.96 -2.84 7.41
N MET A 95 -9.49 -4.04 7.82
CA MET A 95 -10.34 -5.14 8.28
C MET A 95 -10.88 -4.97 9.71
N GLN A 96 -10.63 -3.81 10.35
CA GLN A 96 -11.01 -3.51 11.73
C GLN A 96 -10.46 -4.50 12.76
N SER A 97 -9.43 -5.25 12.41
CA SER A 97 -8.78 -6.23 13.27
C SER A 97 -7.90 -5.54 14.33
N HIS A 98 -7.62 -6.29 15.39
CA HIS A 98 -6.72 -5.80 16.45
C HIS A 98 -5.26 -5.87 16.00
N VAL A 99 -4.47 -4.83 16.33
CA VAL A 99 -3.06 -4.72 15.91
C VAL A 99 -2.19 -4.30 17.09
N PHE A 100 -1.15 -5.07 17.36
CA PHE A 100 -0.05 -4.71 18.26
C PHE A 100 1.11 -4.16 17.43
N LEU A 101 1.12 -2.86 17.16
CA LEU A 101 1.94 -2.21 16.14
C LEU A 101 3.39 -2.72 16.06
N PHE A 102 4.15 -2.67 17.16
CA PHE A 102 5.58 -3.05 17.14
C PHE A 102 5.79 -4.55 17.06
N SER A 103 4.98 -5.33 17.78
CA SER A 103 5.07 -6.80 17.79
C SER A 103 4.75 -7.37 16.42
N ASP A 104 3.59 -6.99 15.88
CA ASP A 104 3.11 -7.47 14.59
C ASP A 104 4.02 -7.02 13.44
N PHE A 105 4.48 -5.76 13.47
CA PHE A 105 5.43 -5.25 12.47
C PHE A 105 6.72 -6.08 12.44
N LYS A 106 7.31 -6.36 13.62
CA LYS A 106 8.54 -7.16 13.76
C LYS A 106 8.32 -8.60 13.32
N GLU A 107 7.20 -9.19 13.69
CA GLU A 107 6.83 -10.56 13.35
C GLU A 107 6.63 -10.68 11.84
N GLN A 108 5.83 -9.81 11.23
CA GLN A 108 5.53 -9.85 9.81
C GLN A 108 6.75 -9.53 8.93
N PHE A 109 7.66 -8.67 9.40
CA PHE A 109 8.95 -8.48 8.75
C PHE A 109 9.71 -9.80 8.62
N LYS A 110 9.72 -10.64 9.69
CA LYS A 110 10.44 -11.92 9.68
C LYS A 110 9.72 -12.98 8.84
N ILE A 111 8.41 -13.13 9.02
CA ILE A 111 7.60 -14.14 8.34
C ILE A 111 7.67 -13.94 6.82
N ASN A 112 7.47 -12.71 6.36
CA ASN A 112 7.38 -12.39 4.95
C ASN A 112 8.74 -12.08 4.31
N TYR A 113 9.86 -12.14 5.06
CA TYR A 113 11.17 -11.73 4.58
C TYR A 113 11.55 -12.40 3.25
N LYS A 114 11.45 -13.73 3.17
CA LYS A 114 11.90 -14.49 2.01
C LYS A 114 11.08 -14.23 0.75
N ILE A 115 9.78 -13.96 0.90
CA ILE A 115 8.88 -13.77 -0.23
C ILE A 115 8.85 -12.30 -0.69
N SER A 116 8.98 -11.35 0.24
CA SER A 116 8.93 -9.92 -0.07
C SER A 116 10.29 -9.33 -0.47
N LEU A 117 11.41 -9.97 -0.09
CA LEU A 117 12.74 -9.51 -0.45
C LEU A 117 12.95 -9.37 -1.97
N PRO A 118 12.65 -10.38 -2.81
CA PRO A 118 12.82 -10.24 -4.26
C PRO A 118 11.94 -9.14 -4.85
N LEU A 119 10.70 -9.00 -4.34
CA LEU A 119 9.81 -7.92 -4.79
C LEU A 119 10.38 -6.56 -4.44
N GLY A 120 10.88 -6.36 -3.20
CA GLY A 120 11.48 -5.10 -2.77
C GLY A 120 12.74 -4.72 -3.56
N ILE A 121 13.56 -5.71 -3.97
CA ILE A 121 14.69 -5.48 -4.88
C ILE A 121 14.20 -4.98 -6.24
N ILE A 122 13.15 -5.58 -6.78
CA ILE A 122 12.53 -5.16 -8.04
C ILE A 122 11.97 -3.74 -7.89
N ASP A 123 11.32 -3.41 -6.76
CA ASP A 123 10.72 -2.11 -6.49
C ASP A 123 11.75 -0.96 -6.44
N ILE A 124 13.00 -1.26 -6.11
CA ILE A 124 14.08 -0.26 -6.13
C ILE A 124 14.74 -0.21 -7.51
N ILE A 125 15.08 -1.37 -8.10
CA ILE A 125 15.87 -1.43 -9.33
C ILE A 125 15.02 -1.09 -10.56
N PHE A 126 13.81 -1.63 -10.67
CA PHE A 126 13.00 -1.48 -11.88
C PHE A 126 12.62 -0.02 -12.19
N PRO A 127 12.17 0.81 -11.24
CA PRO A 127 11.96 2.24 -11.50
C PRO A 127 13.23 2.97 -11.96
N MET A 128 14.40 2.63 -11.42
CA MET A 128 15.66 3.21 -11.87
C MET A 128 15.94 2.88 -13.34
N VAL A 129 15.72 1.61 -13.74
CA VAL A 129 15.86 1.17 -15.14
C VAL A 129 14.88 1.91 -16.04
N LEU A 130 13.61 2.07 -15.62
CA LEU A 130 12.59 2.80 -16.37
C LEU A 130 12.95 4.29 -16.56
N ILE A 131 13.48 4.95 -15.52
CA ILE A 131 13.92 6.34 -15.60
C ILE A 131 15.09 6.50 -16.60
N ILE A 132 16.07 5.59 -16.56
CA ILE A 132 17.19 5.57 -17.48
C ILE A 132 16.71 5.35 -18.92
N ALA A 133 15.84 4.36 -19.13
CA ALA A 133 15.26 4.05 -20.44
C ALA A 133 14.45 5.23 -20.99
N PHE A 134 13.62 5.86 -20.15
CA PHE A 134 12.80 7.00 -20.55
C PHE A 134 13.69 8.20 -20.99
N LYS A 135 14.71 8.54 -20.19
CA LYS A 135 15.69 9.59 -20.55
C LYS A 135 16.43 9.27 -21.84
N TYR A 136 16.84 8.01 -22.03
CA TYR A 136 17.52 7.57 -23.25
C TYR A 136 16.64 7.79 -24.50
N TYR A 137 15.39 7.35 -24.48
CA TYR A 137 14.49 7.52 -25.62
C TYR A 137 14.13 8.98 -25.87
N LEU A 138 13.97 9.80 -24.83
CA LEU A 138 13.76 11.24 -25.00
C LEU A 138 14.94 11.91 -25.74
N ASN A 139 16.17 11.47 -25.47
CA ASN A 139 17.37 12.03 -26.13
C ASN A 139 17.48 11.63 -27.63
N ILE A 140 16.90 10.49 -28.05
CA ILE A 140 16.85 10.09 -29.45
C ILE A 140 15.95 11.04 -30.25
N GLY A 141 14.85 11.48 -29.65
CA GLY A 141 13.87 12.37 -30.30
C GLY A 141 13.01 11.69 -31.37
N GLY A 142 12.17 12.50 -32.04
CA GLY A 142 11.31 12.02 -33.14
C GLY A 142 10.26 11.01 -32.71
N MET A 143 9.75 10.24 -33.68
CA MET A 143 8.66 9.26 -33.48
C MET A 143 9.08 8.10 -32.55
N VAL A 144 10.37 7.75 -32.57
CA VAL A 144 10.93 6.70 -31.68
C VAL A 144 10.79 7.09 -30.22
N ALA A 145 11.08 8.35 -29.88
CA ALA A 145 10.93 8.84 -28.50
C ALA A 145 9.49 8.78 -28.03
N VAL A 146 8.53 9.11 -28.89
CA VAL A 146 7.10 9.09 -28.53
C VAL A 146 6.62 7.65 -28.29
N ILE A 147 6.91 6.73 -29.20
CA ILE A 147 6.45 5.33 -29.10
C ILE A 147 7.15 4.61 -27.95
N ALA A 148 8.49 4.62 -27.93
CA ALA A 148 9.26 3.90 -26.92
C ALA A 148 9.09 4.54 -25.53
N GLY A 149 9.06 5.86 -25.44
CA GLY A 149 8.76 6.57 -24.18
C GLY A 149 7.36 6.24 -23.66
N GLY A 150 6.36 6.16 -24.55
CA GLY A 150 5.01 5.74 -24.19
C GLY A 150 4.95 4.31 -23.64
N ILE A 151 5.67 3.37 -24.22
CA ILE A 151 5.79 1.98 -23.74
C ILE A 151 6.44 1.96 -22.33
N VAL A 152 7.49 2.72 -22.12
CA VAL A 152 8.17 2.82 -20.82
C VAL A 152 7.24 3.40 -19.75
N LEU A 153 6.48 4.44 -20.06
CA LEU A 153 5.48 5.01 -19.15
C LEU A 153 4.35 4.02 -18.85
N PHE A 154 3.85 3.31 -19.85
CA PHE A 154 2.84 2.28 -19.65
C PHE A 154 3.35 1.14 -18.75
N ALA A 155 4.59 0.68 -18.97
CA ALA A 155 5.23 -0.31 -18.11
C ALA A 155 5.36 0.18 -16.66
N ALA A 156 5.69 1.47 -16.45
CA ALA A 156 5.74 2.08 -15.12
C ALA A 156 4.36 2.06 -14.42
N VAL A 157 3.31 2.44 -15.15
CA VAL A 157 1.92 2.44 -14.63
C VAL A 157 1.50 1.02 -14.22
N ILE A 158 1.69 0.03 -15.09
CA ILE A 158 1.34 -1.37 -14.78
C ILE A 158 2.14 -1.89 -13.59
N PHE A 159 3.43 -1.58 -13.51
CA PHE A 159 4.27 -1.98 -12.40
C PHE A 159 3.79 -1.42 -11.05
N LEU A 160 3.44 -0.13 -11.00
CA LEU A 160 2.90 0.49 -9.79
C LEU A 160 1.58 -0.17 -9.38
N ILE A 161 0.69 -0.44 -10.34
CA ILE A 161 -0.60 -1.09 -10.07
C ILE A 161 -0.42 -2.53 -9.58
N ILE A 162 0.54 -3.30 -10.12
CA ILE A 162 0.86 -4.65 -9.62
C ILE A 162 1.18 -4.61 -8.12
N ASN A 163 1.94 -3.61 -7.67
CA ASN A 163 2.29 -3.47 -6.26
C ASN A 163 1.10 -3.18 -5.34
N PHE A 164 0.02 -2.57 -5.85
CA PHE A 164 -1.22 -2.39 -5.08
C PHE A 164 -1.81 -3.72 -4.57
N TYR A 165 -1.64 -4.79 -5.34
CA TYR A 165 -2.14 -6.13 -5.03
C TYR A 165 -1.08 -7.05 -4.46
N ALA A 166 0.18 -6.94 -4.93
CA ALA A 166 1.24 -7.88 -4.57
C ALA A 166 1.52 -7.89 -3.06
N TYR A 167 1.69 -6.73 -2.42
CA TYR A 167 1.96 -6.66 -0.99
C TYR A 167 0.77 -7.11 -0.12
N PRO A 168 -0.48 -6.70 -0.36
CA PRO A 168 -1.64 -7.26 0.35
C PRO A 168 -1.75 -8.78 0.21
N MET A 169 -1.46 -9.34 -0.98
CA MET A 169 -1.48 -10.80 -1.19
C MET A 169 -0.34 -11.52 -0.46
N ILE A 170 0.88 -10.93 -0.41
CA ILE A 170 2.01 -11.49 0.33
C ILE A 170 1.68 -11.70 1.80
N VAL A 171 0.99 -10.73 2.41
CA VAL A 171 0.68 -10.77 3.85
C VAL A 171 -0.61 -11.51 4.19
N THR A 172 -1.31 -12.01 3.17
CA THR A 172 -2.58 -12.71 3.35
C THR A 172 -2.47 -14.19 3.01
N PHE A 173 -1.84 -14.50 1.89
CA PHE A 173 -1.85 -15.84 1.31
C PHE A 173 -0.47 -16.51 1.39
N ASN A 174 -0.46 -17.79 1.68
CA ASN A 174 0.78 -18.59 1.64
C ASN A 174 1.08 -19.08 0.20
N LEU A 175 1.23 -18.13 -0.73
CA LEU A 175 1.49 -18.40 -2.14
C LEU A 175 2.94 -18.10 -2.51
N LYS A 176 3.46 -18.80 -3.54
CA LYS A 176 4.77 -18.46 -4.13
C LYS A 176 4.69 -17.08 -4.81
N LEU A 177 5.76 -16.29 -4.75
CA LEU A 177 5.81 -14.94 -5.37
C LEU A 177 5.35 -14.92 -6.84
N ARG A 178 5.69 -15.96 -7.63
CA ARG A 178 5.25 -16.06 -9.03
C ARG A 178 3.72 -16.07 -9.17
N HIS A 179 3.02 -16.77 -8.28
CA HIS A 179 1.55 -16.82 -8.31
C HIS A 179 0.96 -15.50 -7.86
N ILE A 180 1.55 -14.88 -6.83
CA ILE A 180 1.16 -13.54 -6.37
C ILE A 180 1.28 -12.52 -7.51
N LEU A 181 2.43 -12.46 -8.19
CA LEU A 181 2.64 -11.52 -9.29
C LEU A 181 1.71 -11.79 -10.48
N LYS A 182 1.42 -13.07 -10.79
CA LYS A 182 0.45 -13.43 -11.84
C LYS A 182 -0.95 -12.91 -11.50
N ASN A 183 -1.42 -13.16 -10.28
CA ASN A 183 -2.73 -12.71 -9.82
C ASN A 183 -2.78 -11.18 -9.72
N ALA A 184 -1.74 -10.53 -9.18
CA ALA A 184 -1.64 -9.07 -9.11
C ALA A 184 -1.70 -8.42 -10.51
N LEU A 185 -1.03 -9.01 -11.52
CA LEU A 185 -1.12 -8.56 -12.91
C LEU A 185 -2.54 -8.72 -13.46
N LEU A 186 -3.21 -9.84 -13.17
CA LEU A 186 -4.59 -10.06 -13.59
C LEU A 186 -5.52 -8.98 -13.02
N PHE A 187 -5.44 -8.70 -11.70
CA PHE A 187 -6.21 -7.62 -11.09
C PHE A 187 -5.83 -6.24 -11.63
N ALA A 188 -4.55 -6.02 -11.94
CA ALA A 188 -4.08 -4.76 -12.54
C ALA A 188 -4.79 -4.47 -13.86
N ILE A 189 -5.03 -5.50 -14.67
CA ILE A 189 -5.70 -5.39 -15.98
C ILE A 189 -7.21 -5.34 -15.81
N VAL A 190 -7.81 -6.29 -15.07
CA VAL A 190 -9.28 -6.43 -14.94
C VAL A 190 -9.89 -5.22 -14.24
N LYS A 191 -9.22 -4.67 -13.23
CA LYS A 191 -9.70 -3.51 -12.47
C LYS A 191 -8.99 -2.21 -12.86
N PHE A 192 -8.44 -2.14 -14.08
CA PHE A 192 -7.60 -1.02 -14.54
C PHE A 192 -8.19 0.38 -14.30
N PRO A 193 -9.49 0.69 -14.59
CA PRO A 193 -10.03 2.02 -14.34
C PRO A 193 -9.99 2.43 -12.87
N VAL A 194 -10.31 1.51 -11.96
CA VAL A 194 -10.26 1.77 -10.50
C VAL A 194 -8.82 1.94 -10.05
N ASN A 195 -7.92 1.09 -10.54
CA ASN A 195 -6.50 1.14 -10.22
C ASN A 195 -5.87 2.46 -10.71
N LEU A 196 -6.27 2.95 -11.88
CA LEU A 196 -5.81 4.23 -12.39
C LEU A 196 -6.29 5.39 -11.49
N PHE A 197 -7.52 5.32 -11.00
CA PHE A 197 -8.05 6.31 -10.05
C PHE A 197 -7.25 6.34 -8.74
N ILE A 198 -6.93 5.17 -8.17
CA ILE A 198 -6.05 5.07 -6.99
C ILE A 198 -4.68 5.68 -7.30
N LEU A 199 -4.09 5.29 -8.43
CA LEU A 199 -2.76 5.77 -8.84
C LEU A 199 -2.72 7.30 -8.99
N ILE A 200 -3.79 7.92 -9.48
CA ILE A 200 -3.90 9.39 -9.59
C ILE A 200 -3.94 10.02 -8.19
N ILE A 201 -4.73 9.49 -7.26
CA ILE A 201 -4.82 10.02 -5.89
C ILE A 201 -3.48 9.88 -5.19
N ASP A 202 -2.93 8.67 -5.17
CA ASP A 202 -1.66 8.37 -4.50
C ASP A 202 -0.52 9.15 -5.11
N GLY A 203 -0.48 9.20 -6.45
CA GLY A 203 0.50 9.96 -7.21
C GLY A 203 0.41 11.47 -6.95
N ALA A 204 -0.78 12.04 -6.85
CA ALA A 204 -0.98 13.46 -6.55
C ALA A 204 -0.45 13.82 -5.15
N ILE A 205 -0.68 12.96 -4.15
CA ILE A 205 -0.20 13.18 -2.79
C ILE A 205 1.33 13.09 -2.72
N ILE A 206 1.90 12.03 -3.27
CA ILE A 206 3.35 11.84 -3.31
C ILE A 206 4.03 12.97 -4.10
N TYR A 207 3.46 13.34 -5.25
CA TYR A 207 3.95 14.45 -6.07
C TYR A 207 3.93 15.78 -5.32
N TYR A 208 2.83 16.09 -4.62
CA TYR A 208 2.72 17.32 -3.83
C TYR A 208 3.85 17.44 -2.80
N PHE A 209 4.06 16.41 -1.98
CA PHE A 209 5.11 16.44 -0.97
C PHE A 209 6.52 16.40 -1.58
N ALA A 210 6.71 15.64 -2.67
CA ALA A 210 7.98 15.62 -3.39
C ALA A 210 8.33 17.01 -3.97
N MET A 211 7.38 17.73 -4.54
CA MET A 211 7.59 19.08 -5.07
C MET A 211 7.87 20.09 -3.95
N GLN A 212 7.24 19.96 -2.79
CA GLN A 212 7.56 20.79 -1.63
C GLN A 212 8.98 20.52 -1.13
N PHE A 213 9.42 19.27 -1.11
CA PHE A 213 10.78 18.89 -0.75
C PHE A 213 11.82 19.49 -1.71
N LEU A 214 11.55 19.49 -3.01
CA LEU A 214 12.43 19.98 -4.06
C LEU A 214 12.36 21.50 -4.27
N SER A 215 11.43 22.19 -3.63
CA SER A 215 11.19 23.63 -3.84
C SER A 215 12.33 24.56 -3.33
N PHE A 216 13.36 24.01 -2.67
CA PHE A 216 14.44 24.76 -2.01
C PHE A 216 13.94 25.82 -1.01
N ASN A 217 12.66 25.82 -0.67
CA ASN A 217 12.04 26.68 0.32
C ASN A 217 12.02 25.97 1.68
N ARG A 218 12.52 26.66 2.72
CA ARG A 218 12.57 26.13 4.09
C ARG A 218 11.20 25.64 4.57
N LEU A 219 10.14 26.40 4.28
CA LEU A 219 8.78 26.04 4.66
C LEU A 219 8.29 24.79 3.91
N GLY A 220 8.52 24.71 2.59
CA GLY A 220 8.19 23.55 1.77
C GLY A 220 8.91 22.28 2.25
N PHE A 221 10.20 22.39 2.58
CA PHE A 221 10.95 21.27 3.14
C PHE A 221 10.34 20.76 4.46
N ILE A 222 9.97 21.68 5.38
CA ILE A 222 9.32 21.31 6.65
C ILE A 222 7.97 20.65 6.40
N ILE A 223 7.15 21.22 5.51
CA ILE A 223 5.83 20.65 5.16
C ILE A 223 5.99 19.24 4.61
N SER A 224 6.96 19.03 3.71
CA SER A 224 7.24 17.73 3.13
C SER A 224 7.70 16.73 4.19
N LEU A 225 8.67 17.09 5.01
CA LEU A 225 9.20 16.22 6.06
C LEU A 225 8.10 15.81 7.05
N VAL A 226 7.31 16.78 7.53
CA VAL A 226 6.19 16.54 8.45
C VAL A 226 5.11 15.67 7.76
N GLY A 227 4.76 16.00 6.51
CA GLY A 227 3.75 15.26 5.76
C GLY A 227 4.14 13.80 5.54
N PHE A 228 5.35 13.54 5.09
CA PHE A 228 5.84 12.17 4.90
C PHE A 228 5.98 11.41 6.22
N SER A 229 6.51 12.05 7.26
CA SER A 229 6.75 11.38 8.54
C SER A 229 5.47 11.05 9.31
N LEU A 230 4.42 11.86 9.18
CA LEU A 230 3.18 11.70 9.98
C LEU A 230 2.02 11.08 9.21
N PHE A 231 1.93 11.31 7.88
CA PHE A 231 0.64 11.12 7.21
C PHE A 231 0.74 10.42 5.85
N ALA A 232 1.61 10.87 4.94
CA ALA A 232 1.49 10.57 3.51
C ALA A 232 1.54 9.07 3.20
N LEU A 233 2.48 8.33 3.81
CA LEU A 233 2.67 6.91 3.51
C LEU A 233 1.50 6.05 3.99
N SER A 234 0.99 6.32 5.20
CA SER A 234 -0.15 5.58 5.74
C SER A 234 -1.46 5.92 5.04
N PHE A 235 -1.63 7.15 4.58
CA PHE A 235 -2.81 7.55 3.81
C PHE A 235 -2.84 6.85 2.44
N VAL A 236 -1.75 6.93 1.68
CA VAL A 236 -1.59 6.25 0.39
C VAL A 236 -1.82 4.74 0.55
N ALA A 237 -1.15 4.10 1.52
CA ALA A 237 -1.33 2.69 1.76
C ALA A 237 -2.78 2.34 2.19
N PHE A 238 -3.44 3.18 2.99
CA PHE A 238 -4.81 2.95 3.42
C PHE A 238 -5.80 3.09 2.25
N VAL A 239 -5.66 4.13 1.40
CA VAL A 239 -6.47 4.30 0.18
C VAL A 239 -6.34 3.09 -0.72
N THR A 240 -5.10 2.69 -0.99
CA THR A 240 -4.80 1.53 -1.83
C THR A 240 -5.42 0.26 -1.25
N VAL A 241 -5.07 -0.12 -0.02
CA VAL A 241 -5.53 -1.37 0.61
C VAL A 241 -7.05 -1.39 0.77
N PHE A 242 -7.67 -0.30 1.25
CA PHE A 242 -9.12 -0.19 1.38
C PHE A 242 -9.85 -0.44 0.05
N THR A 243 -9.25 0.02 -1.05
CA THR A 243 -9.88 -0.13 -2.37
C THR A 243 -9.66 -1.52 -2.95
N VAL A 244 -8.43 -2.05 -2.90
CA VAL A 244 -8.10 -3.32 -3.56
C VAL A 244 -8.53 -4.54 -2.73
N TRP A 245 -8.63 -4.39 -1.41
CA TRP A 245 -8.95 -5.49 -0.50
C TRP A 245 -10.25 -6.19 -0.88
N LYS A 246 -11.29 -5.43 -1.16
CA LYS A 246 -12.58 -6.00 -1.59
C LYS A 246 -12.44 -6.93 -2.80
N TYR A 247 -11.63 -6.54 -3.80
CA TYR A 247 -11.45 -7.37 -5.00
C TYR A 247 -10.65 -8.63 -4.74
N ILE A 248 -9.72 -8.57 -3.77
CA ILE A 248 -8.94 -9.73 -3.33
C ILE A 248 -9.84 -10.67 -2.54
N GLU A 249 -10.66 -10.13 -1.64
CA GLU A 249 -11.59 -10.87 -0.80
C GLU A 249 -12.64 -11.59 -1.64
N ASP A 250 -13.37 -10.86 -2.51
CA ASP A 250 -14.41 -11.40 -3.38
C ASP A 250 -13.89 -12.55 -4.30
N ALA A 251 -12.64 -12.45 -4.78
CA ALA A 251 -12.14 -13.38 -5.79
C ALA A 251 -11.22 -14.49 -5.26
N MET A 252 -10.71 -14.38 -4.04
CA MET A 252 -9.73 -15.33 -3.52
C MET A 252 -10.08 -15.91 -2.14
N ILE A 253 -11.08 -15.37 -1.47
CA ILE A 253 -11.50 -15.85 -0.14
C ILE A 253 -12.92 -16.44 -0.23
N GLU A 254 -13.86 -15.71 -0.82
CA GLU A 254 -15.25 -16.18 -0.94
C GLU A 254 -15.36 -17.39 -1.88
N GLU A 255 -14.60 -17.43 -3.00
CA GLU A 255 -14.60 -18.58 -3.90
C GLU A 255 -14.06 -19.86 -3.22
N ASP A 256 -12.99 -19.75 -2.41
CA ASP A 256 -12.44 -20.89 -1.67
C ASP A 256 -13.44 -21.41 -0.62
N GLU A 257 -14.20 -20.54 0.05
CA GLU A 257 -15.24 -20.92 1.04
C GLU A 257 -16.43 -21.63 0.37
N GLU A 258 -16.84 -21.17 -0.83
CA GLU A 258 -17.92 -21.82 -1.61
C GLU A 258 -17.48 -23.21 -2.08
N GLU A 259 -16.26 -23.38 -2.61
CA GLU A 259 -15.75 -24.68 -3.03
C GLU A 259 -15.64 -25.67 -1.85
N GLU A 260 -15.15 -25.22 -0.67
CA GLU A 260 -15.11 -26.05 0.53
C GLU A 260 -16.51 -26.45 1.03
N SER A 261 -17.50 -25.56 0.93
CA SER A 261 -18.87 -25.85 1.34
C SER A 261 -19.53 -26.90 0.44
N VAL A 262 -19.38 -26.74 -0.87
CA VAL A 262 -19.89 -27.72 -1.87
C VAL A 262 -19.23 -29.08 -1.68
N PHE A 263 -17.95 -29.14 -1.36
CA PHE A 263 -17.26 -30.41 -1.11
C PHE A 263 -17.73 -31.08 0.18
N LYS A 264 -18.00 -30.33 1.25
CA LYS A 264 -18.54 -30.86 2.52
C LYS A 264 -19.95 -31.40 2.38
N ASP A 265 -20.78 -30.78 1.54
CA ASP A 265 -22.17 -31.22 1.30
C ASP A 265 -22.26 -32.45 0.34
N SER A 266 -21.14 -32.79 -0.32
CA SER A 266 -21.04 -33.95 -1.26
C SER A 266 -20.53 -35.23 -0.61
N ILE A 267 -20.13 -35.19 0.66
CA ILE A 267 -19.64 -36.34 1.45
C ILE A 267 -20.70 -36.76 2.48
#